data_2a1412fc10f8852df52194c45db82828
#
_entry.id   2a1412fc10f8852df52194c45db82828
#
_cell.length_a   1.000
_cell.length_b   1.000
_cell.length_c   1.000
_cell.angle_alpha   90.00
_cell.angle_beta   90.00
_cell.angle_gamma   90.00
#
_symmetry.space_group_name_H-M   'P 1'
#
loop_
_entity.id
_entity.type
_entity.pdbx_description
1 polymer ?
#
loop_
_entity_poly.entity_id
_entity_poly.type
_entity_poly.pdbx_seq_one_letter_code
_entity_poly.pdbx_strand_id
1 'polypeptide(L)'
;MGEPLVAWAGDCMVRGVVELGDGRLSDQVNELDVVTFYAATLRALDDGHEVAVDELDVDRGELHLIEVQGRRGDPVRRRRTVQERVTVELGPFVVTGNLHRPPSTQPLAALSSWARFVPMTDAIVGQRGREDRVSRDVVLVNRERISKAVPQSAVPVDSNQPPPAQPA
;
A
#
# COMPACT_ATOMS: atom_id res chain seq x y z
N MET A 1 -9.44 -13.61 16.74
CA MET A 1 -9.28 -12.33 17.46
C MET A 1 -9.33 -11.23 16.43
N GLY A 2 -10.18 -10.25 16.63
CA GLY A 2 -10.35 -9.15 15.67
C GLY A 2 -9.15 -8.20 15.67
N GLU A 3 -8.75 -7.73 14.50
CA GLU A 3 -7.66 -6.76 14.32
C GLU A 3 -8.18 -5.44 13.76
N PRO A 4 -7.67 -4.31 14.27
CA PRO A 4 -8.01 -3.03 13.69
C PRO A 4 -7.43 -2.93 12.28
N LEU A 5 -8.26 -2.52 11.34
CA LEU A 5 -7.91 -2.35 9.94
C LEU A 5 -8.38 -0.99 9.43
N VAL A 6 -7.58 -0.36 8.60
CA VAL A 6 -7.94 0.82 7.83
C VAL A 6 -7.83 0.49 6.35
N ALA A 7 -8.89 0.74 5.62
CA ALA A 7 -8.94 0.52 4.18
C ALA A 7 -9.50 1.76 3.46
N TRP A 8 -9.12 1.93 2.20
CA TRP A 8 -9.48 3.07 1.37
C TRP A 8 -10.20 2.58 0.13
N ALA A 9 -11.45 2.95 -0.02
CA ALA A 9 -12.22 2.81 -1.25
C ALA A 9 -12.08 4.07 -2.11
N GLY A 10 -12.75 4.11 -3.26
CA GLY A 10 -12.63 5.24 -4.19
C GLY A 10 -13.19 6.57 -3.65
N ASP A 11 -14.10 6.51 -2.70
CA ASP A 11 -14.86 7.65 -2.17
C ASP A 11 -14.81 7.79 -0.63
N CYS A 12 -14.35 6.76 0.07
CA CYS A 12 -14.31 6.76 1.52
C CYS A 12 -13.14 5.97 2.10
N MET A 13 -12.82 6.28 3.33
CA MET A 13 -11.96 5.49 4.20
C MET A 13 -12.82 4.70 5.17
N VAL A 14 -12.56 3.42 5.31
CA VAL A 14 -13.21 2.52 6.27
C VAL A 14 -12.21 2.18 7.36
N ARG A 15 -12.66 2.30 8.60
CA ARG A 15 -11.90 1.90 9.78
C ARG A 15 -12.78 0.99 10.62
N GLY A 16 -12.27 -0.12 11.06
CA GLY A 16 -13.02 -1.07 11.90
C GLY A 16 -12.17 -2.24 12.33
N VAL A 17 -12.81 -3.23 12.92
CA VAL A 17 -12.18 -4.48 13.34
C VAL A 17 -12.54 -5.57 12.34
N VAL A 18 -11.56 -6.30 11.86
CA VAL A 18 -11.73 -7.41 10.93
C VAL A 18 -11.28 -8.71 11.59
N GLU A 19 -12.06 -9.76 11.49
CA GLU A 19 -11.67 -11.09 11.94
C GLU A 19 -10.76 -11.73 10.89
N LEU A 20 -9.50 -11.88 11.23
CA LEU A 20 -8.49 -12.48 10.40
C LEU A 20 -7.96 -13.74 11.09
N GLY A 21 -7.65 -14.77 10.30
CA GLY A 21 -7.01 -15.98 10.79
C GLY A 21 -5.52 -15.76 11.14
N ASP A 22 -4.82 -16.83 11.39
CA ASP A 22 -3.37 -16.81 11.58
C ASP A 22 -2.67 -16.67 10.22
N GLY A 23 -1.74 -15.74 10.09
CA GLY A 23 -0.97 -15.56 8.87
C GLY A 23 -0.67 -14.09 8.53
N ARG A 24 -0.19 -13.88 7.32
CA ARG A 24 0.06 -12.52 6.82
C ARG A 24 -1.25 -11.89 6.37
N LEU A 25 -1.44 -10.63 6.72
CA LEU A 25 -2.61 -9.87 6.29
C LEU A 25 -2.80 -9.92 4.76
N SER A 26 -1.71 -9.76 4.00
CA SER A 26 -1.75 -9.81 2.53
C SER A 26 -2.31 -11.12 1.99
N ASP A 27 -1.92 -12.24 2.58
CA ASP A 27 -2.37 -13.56 2.13
C ASP A 27 -3.86 -13.72 2.41
N GLN A 28 -4.30 -13.35 3.61
CA GLN A 28 -5.70 -13.46 4.01
C GLN A 28 -6.62 -12.57 3.20
N VAL A 29 -6.27 -11.31 3.00
CA VAL A 29 -7.08 -10.39 2.19
C VAL A 29 -7.15 -10.86 0.73
N ASN A 30 -6.11 -11.48 0.22
CA ASN A 30 -6.13 -12.04 -1.14
C ASN A 30 -7.03 -13.28 -1.28
N GLU A 31 -7.33 -13.97 -0.20
CA GLU A 31 -8.22 -15.14 -0.18
C GLU A 31 -9.71 -14.77 0.02
N LEU A 32 -9.99 -13.62 0.62
CA LEU A 32 -11.36 -13.17 0.88
C LEU A 32 -11.98 -12.49 -0.35
N ASP A 33 -13.24 -12.77 -0.66
CA ASP A 33 -14.01 -12.00 -1.65
C ASP A 33 -14.65 -10.76 -1.02
N VAL A 34 -15.03 -10.86 0.24
CA VAL A 34 -15.65 -9.80 1.03
C VAL A 34 -14.87 -9.62 2.32
N VAL A 35 -14.62 -8.39 2.68
CA VAL A 35 -14.02 -8.00 3.96
C VAL A 35 -15.11 -7.44 4.86
N THR A 36 -15.37 -8.11 5.98
CA THR A 36 -16.35 -7.67 6.96
C THR A 36 -15.69 -6.85 8.06
N PHE A 37 -16.09 -5.61 8.18
CA PHE A 37 -15.64 -4.71 9.24
C PHE A 37 -16.70 -4.64 10.33
N TYR A 38 -16.30 -4.84 11.57
CA TYR A 38 -17.13 -4.68 12.76
C TYR A 38 -16.82 -3.36 13.46
N ALA A 39 -17.81 -2.76 14.10
CA ALA A 39 -17.70 -1.45 14.71
C ALA A 39 -17.06 -0.43 13.73
N ALA A 40 -17.57 -0.41 12.51
CA ALA A 40 -16.95 0.31 11.41
C ALA A 40 -17.30 1.80 11.44
N THR A 41 -16.34 2.62 11.06
CA THR A 41 -16.54 4.04 10.75
C THR A 41 -16.13 4.29 9.30
N LEU A 42 -17.06 4.84 8.54
CA LEU A 42 -16.81 5.30 7.17
C LEU A 42 -16.57 6.81 7.22
N ARG A 43 -15.52 7.27 6.59
CA ARG A 43 -15.24 8.70 6.42
C ARG A 43 -15.20 9.03 4.94
N ALA A 44 -16.09 9.91 4.49
CA ALA A 44 -16.08 10.40 3.13
C ALA A 44 -14.78 11.17 2.81
N LEU A 45 -14.24 10.96 1.61
CA LEU A 45 -12.98 11.59 1.20
C LEU A 45 -13.17 13.04 0.75
N ASP A 46 -14.36 13.43 0.35
CA ASP A 46 -14.68 14.77 -0.17
C ASP A 46 -14.86 15.79 0.95
N ASP A 47 -15.73 15.54 1.90
CA ASP A 47 -16.14 16.46 2.96
C ASP A 47 -15.72 16.02 4.38
N GLY A 48 -15.20 14.78 4.51
CA GLY A 48 -14.79 14.21 5.78
C GLY A 48 -15.95 13.77 6.69
N HIS A 49 -17.19 13.73 6.16
CA HIS A 49 -18.34 13.24 6.92
C HIS A 49 -18.13 11.80 7.38
N GLU A 50 -18.47 11.52 8.64
CA GLU A 50 -18.29 10.19 9.23
C GLU A 50 -19.63 9.54 9.57
N VAL A 51 -19.74 8.25 9.28
CA VAL A 51 -20.88 7.40 9.63
C VAL A 51 -20.34 6.16 10.34
N ALA A 52 -20.91 5.86 11.50
CA ALA A 52 -20.62 4.64 12.25
C ALA A 52 -21.70 3.59 11.99
N VAL A 53 -21.27 2.35 11.77
CA VAL A 53 -22.13 1.18 11.58
C VAL A 53 -21.60 0.00 12.39
N ASP A 54 -22.46 -0.87 12.85
CA ASP A 54 -22.07 -2.02 13.65
C ASP A 54 -21.29 -3.05 12.81
N GLU A 55 -21.72 -3.26 11.58
CA GLU A 55 -21.14 -4.21 10.65
C GLU A 55 -21.22 -3.66 9.22
N LEU A 56 -20.16 -3.86 8.46
CA LEU A 56 -20.05 -3.43 7.06
C LEU A 56 -19.31 -4.48 6.24
N ASP A 57 -19.99 -5.03 5.26
CA ASP A 57 -19.39 -5.87 4.23
C ASP A 57 -18.90 -5.03 3.06
N VAL A 58 -17.64 -5.18 2.71
CA VAL A 58 -17.03 -4.49 1.57
C VAL A 58 -16.46 -5.52 0.60
N ASP A 59 -16.89 -5.46 -0.65
CA ASP A 59 -16.28 -6.26 -1.70
C ASP A 59 -14.79 -5.91 -1.79
N ARG A 60 -13.94 -6.91 -1.80
CA ARG A 60 -12.49 -6.76 -1.93
C ARG A 60 -12.11 -5.88 -3.13
N GLY A 61 -12.85 -5.99 -4.23
CA GLY A 61 -12.63 -5.22 -5.45
C GLY A 61 -12.86 -3.72 -5.29
N GLU A 62 -13.67 -3.30 -4.33
CA GLU A 62 -13.94 -1.89 -4.03
C GLU A 62 -12.78 -1.22 -3.27
N LEU A 63 -11.93 -2.00 -2.61
CA LEU A 63 -10.81 -1.50 -1.85
C LEU A 63 -9.62 -1.18 -2.75
N HIS A 64 -9.09 0.03 -2.65
CA HIS A 64 -7.90 0.50 -3.35
C HIS A 64 -6.64 0.25 -2.55
N LEU A 65 -6.68 0.60 -1.26
CA LEU A 65 -5.57 0.52 -0.33
C LEU A 65 -6.00 -0.11 0.98
N ILE A 66 -5.11 -0.85 1.62
CA ILE A 66 -5.26 -1.34 2.98
C ILE A 66 -3.99 -0.98 3.75
N GLU A 67 -4.15 -0.28 4.88
CA GLU A 67 -3.04 0.03 5.76
C GLU A 67 -2.74 -1.16 6.65
N VAL A 68 -1.48 -1.58 6.68
CA VAL A 68 -1.03 -2.66 7.56
C VAL A 68 -0.56 -2.06 8.89
N GLN A 69 -1.29 -2.36 9.95
CA GLN A 69 -0.93 -1.93 11.30
C GLN A 69 -0.37 -3.11 12.09
N GLY A 70 0.83 -2.94 12.65
CA GLY A 70 1.37 -3.81 13.70
C GLY A 70 1.91 -5.20 13.31
N ARG A 71 1.55 -5.79 12.20
CA ARG A 71 2.07 -7.08 11.75
C ARG A 71 3.26 -6.90 10.81
N ARG A 72 4.45 -7.00 11.35
CA ARG A 72 5.67 -7.21 10.55
C ARG A 72 5.77 -8.69 10.23
N GLY A 73 5.85 -9.04 8.95
CA GLY A 73 6.11 -10.44 8.57
C GLY A 73 7.40 -10.94 9.21
N ASP A 74 7.45 -12.25 9.48
CA ASP A 74 8.59 -12.93 10.06
C ASP A 74 9.88 -12.63 9.26
N PRO A 75 10.88 -11.97 9.85
CA PRO A 75 12.12 -11.64 9.15
C PRO A 75 12.90 -12.89 8.70
N VAL A 76 12.71 -14.03 9.35
CA VAL A 76 13.37 -15.30 8.99
C VAL A 76 12.81 -15.88 7.69
N ARG A 77 11.55 -15.57 7.36
CA ARG A 77 10.89 -16.02 6.12
C ARG A 77 11.00 -15.02 4.96
N ARG A 78 11.71 -13.93 5.13
CA ARG A 78 11.90 -12.96 4.04
C ARG A 78 12.75 -13.61 2.96
N ARG A 79 12.14 -13.90 1.83
CA ARG A 79 12.88 -14.22 0.61
C ARG A 79 13.76 -13.03 0.24
N ARG A 80 14.95 -13.29 -0.26
CA ARG A 80 15.77 -12.22 -0.83
C ARG A 80 14.99 -11.58 -1.98
N THR A 81 14.71 -10.31 -1.85
CA THR A 81 14.01 -9.53 -2.86
C THR A 81 14.83 -8.30 -3.23
N VAL A 82 14.61 -7.82 -4.44
CA VAL A 82 15.11 -6.53 -4.88
C VAL A 82 14.01 -5.51 -4.61
N GLN A 83 14.36 -4.41 -3.96
CA GLN A 83 13.47 -3.28 -3.76
C GLN A 83 13.49 -2.38 -4.98
N GLU A 84 12.32 -1.97 -5.43
CA GLU A 84 12.13 -1.07 -6.54
C GLU A 84 11.22 0.07 -6.10
N ARG A 85 11.72 1.31 -6.15
CA ARG A 85 10.91 2.49 -5.84
C ARG A 85 9.97 2.79 -7.00
N VAL A 86 8.67 2.81 -6.72
CA VAL A 86 7.64 2.96 -7.74
C VAL A 86 6.59 3.96 -7.28
N THR A 87 6.07 4.74 -8.21
CA THR A 87 4.85 5.52 -8.01
C THR A 87 3.71 4.87 -8.77
N VAL A 88 2.63 4.56 -8.07
CA VAL A 88 1.40 4.03 -8.66
C VAL A 88 0.24 5.00 -8.49
N GLU A 89 -0.61 5.07 -9.49
CA GLU A 89 -1.86 5.81 -9.46
C GLU A 89 -3.01 4.82 -9.49
N LEU A 90 -3.90 4.90 -8.51
CA LEU A 90 -5.07 4.03 -8.40
C LEU A 90 -6.26 4.82 -7.84
N GLY A 91 -7.32 4.95 -8.66
CA GLY A 91 -8.47 5.78 -8.32
C GLY A 91 -8.03 7.21 -7.97
N PRO A 92 -8.48 7.77 -6.83
CA PRO A 92 -8.08 9.10 -6.39
C PRO A 92 -6.71 9.14 -5.70
N PHE A 93 -6.03 8.00 -5.54
CA PHE A 93 -4.80 7.89 -4.76
C PHE A 93 -3.56 7.86 -5.63
N VAL A 94 -2.47 8.39 -5.06
CA VAL A 94 -1.11 8.26 -5.58
C VAL A 94 -0.25 7.70 -4.45
N VAL A 95 0.42 6.58 -4.70
CA VAL A 95 1.27 5.91 -3.73
C VAL A 95 2.68 5.79 -4.28
N THR A 96 3.64 6.30 -3.54
CA THR A 96 5.06 6.10 -3.83
C THR A 96 5.67 5.24 -2.74
N GLY A 97 6.24 4.11 -3.11
CA GLY A 97 6.79 3.16 -2.16
C GLY A 97 7.69 2.14 -2.84
N ASN A 98 8.20 1.20 -2.05
CA ASN A 98 9.05 0.14 -2.53
C ASN A 98 8.23 -1.12 -2.81
N LEU A 99 8.26 -1.59 -4.05
CA LEU A 99 7.84 -2.94 -4.42
C LEU A 99 9.00 -3.91 -4.19
N HIS A 100 8.67 -5.12 -3.82
CA HIS A 100 9.62 -6.20 -3.62
C HIS A 100 9.43 -7.25 -4.70
N ARG A 101 10.44 -7.48 -5.51
CA ARG A 101 10.44 -8.47 -6.58
C ARG A 101 11.57 -9.47 -6.43
N PRO A 102 11.44 -10.70 -6.93
CA PRO A 102 12.55 -11.64 -6.98
C PRO A 102 13.72 -11.06 -7.79
N PRO A 103 14.97 -11.37 -7.43
CA PRO A 103 16.13 -11.04 -8.26
C PRO A 103 15.94 -11.58 -9.68
N SER A 104 16.51 -10.90 -10.66
CA SER A 104 16.49 -11.30 -12.08
C SER A 104 15.09 -11.27 -12.74
N THR A 105 14.11 -10.66 -12.11
CA THR A 105 12.80 -10.39 -12.73
C THR A 105 12.75 -9.00 -13.36
N GLN A 106 11.80 -8.81 -14.27
CA GLN A 106 11.58 -7.51 -14.92
C GLN A 106 11.15 -6.44 -13.90
N PRO A 107 11.43 -5.15 -14.14
CA PRO A 107 10.81 -4.06 -13.41
C PRO A 107 9.29 -4.21 -13.36
N LEU A 108 8.68 -3.83 -12.22
CA LEU A 108 7.23 -3.96 -11.98
C LEU A 108 6.69 -5.40 -11.97
N ALA A 109 7.55 -6.42 -11.96
CA ALA A 109 7.11 -7.82 -11.95
C ALA A 109 6.21 -8.17 -10.76
N ALA A 110 6.38 -7.50 -9.61
CA ALA A 110 5.52 -7.67 -8.45
C ALA A 110 4.04 -7.33 -8.74
N LEU A 111 3.77 -6.40 -9.68
CA LEU A 111 2.42 -6.03 -10.09
C LEU A 111 1.81 -7.01 -11.09
N SER A 112 2.58 -7.92 -11.63
CA SER A 112 2.13 -8.97 -12.54
C SER A 112 1.82 -10.29 -11.82
N SER A 113 1.92 -10.31 -10.49
CA SER A 113 1.59 -11.50 -9.68
C SER A 113 0.08 -11.78 -9.71
N TRP A 114 -0.31 -13.00 -9.33
CA TRP A 114 -1.71 -13.38 -9.19
C TRP A 114 -2.41 -12.66 -8.02
N ALA A 115 -1.66 -12.20 -7.04
CA ALA A 115 -2.19 -11.53 -5.86
C ALA A 115 -2.82 -10.17 -6.24
N ARG A 116 -4.06 -9.95 -5.83
CA ARG A 116 -4.76 -8.68 -6.05
C ARG A 116 -4.15 -7.54 -5.22
N PHE A 117 -3.84 -7.83 -3.96
CA PHE A 117 -3.20 -6.88 -3.06
C PHE A 117 -1.72 -7.15 -2.97
N VAL A 118 -0.94 -6.13 -3.33
CA VAL A 118 0.53 -6.19 -3.35
C VAL A 118 1.09 -5.23 -2.30
N PRO A 119 1.99 -5.68 -1.42
CA PRO A 119 2.57 -4.82 -0.41
C PRO A 119 3.57 -3.82 -1.02
N MET A 120 3.45 -2.57 -0.60
CA MET A 120 4.44 -1.51 -0.81
C MET A 120 4.96 -1.05 0.54
N THR A 121 6.28 -1.04 0.71
CA THR A 121 6.95 -0.60 1.95
C THR A 121 7.46 0.83 1.83
N ASP A 122 7.68 1.48 2.97
CA ASP A 122 8.11 2.89 3.03
C ASP A 122 7.24 3.77 2.11
N ALA A 123 5.94 3.61 2.23
CA ALA A 123 4.97 4.19 1.34
C ALA A 123 4.58 5.61 1.75
N ILE A 124 4.44 6.47 0.76
CA ILE A 124 3.85 7.80 0.89
C ILE A 124 2.54 7.79 0.12
N VAL A 125 1.44 7.98 0.82
CA VAL A 125 0.09 7.97 0.26
C VAL A 125 -0.45 9.39 0.16
N GLY A 126 -0.96 9.75 -0.98
CA GLY A 126 -1.63 11.01 -1.22
C GLY A 126 -2.88 10.86 -2.07
N GLN A 127 -3.68 11.91 -2.12
CA GLN A 127 -4.82 12.01 -3.02
C GLN A 127 -4.50 12.99 -4.16
N ARG A 128 -4.97 12.68 -5.35
CA ARG A 128 -4.83 13.58 -6.50
C ARG A 128 -5.49 14.93 -6.19
N GLY A 129 -4.81 16.01 -6.51
CA GLY A 129 -5.30 17.37 -6.28
C GLY A 129 -5.27 17.84 -4.83
N ARG A 130 -4.71 17.06 -3.92
CA ARG A 130 -4.44 17.46 -2.53
C ARG A 130 -2.94 17.43 -2.24
N GLU A 131 -2.49 18.34 -1.41
CA GLU A 131 -1.08 18.42 -1.01
C GLU A 131 -0.75 17.48 0.15
N ASP A 132 -1.75 17.10 0.92
CA ASP A 132 -1.58 16.22 2.08
C ASP A 132 -1.00 14.87 1.68
N ARG A 133 0.02 14.46 2.39
CA ARG A 133 0.70 13.17 2.23
C ARG A 133 0.83 12.49 3.57
N VAL A 134 0.68 11.18 3.57
CA VAL A 134 0.78 10.35 4.78
C VAL A 134 1.82 9.27 4.54
N SER A 135 2.78 9.15 5.45
CA SER A 135 3.78 8.07 5.42
C SER A 135 3.26 6.84 6.13
N ARG A 136 3.49 5.67 5.54
CA ARG A 136 3.13 4.36 6.10
C ARG A 136 4.28 3.39 5.91
N ASP A 137 4.52 2.56 6.90
CA ASP A 137 5.54 1.52 6.81
C ASP A 137 5.19 0.50 5.74
N VAL A 138 3.94 0.08 5.68
CA VAL A 138 3.42 -0.86 4.68
C VAL A 138 1.98 -0.51 4.31
N VAL A 139 1.70 -0.48 3.03
CA VAL A 139 0.34 -0.48 2.49
C VAL A 139 0.17 -1.61 1.49
N LEU A 140 -1.01 -2.20 1.46
CA LEU A 140 -1.40 -3.13 0.40
C LEU A 140 -2.12 -2.33 -0.68
N VAL A 141 -1.65 -2.42 -1.91
CA VAL A 141 -2.27 -1.75 -3.07
C VAL A 141 -3.02 -2.78 -3.91
N ASN A 142 -4.25 -2.45 -4.28
CA ASN A 142 -5.03 -3.28 -5.20
C ASN A 142 -4.52 -3.09 -6.62
N ARG A 143 -3.77 -4.07 -7.14
CA ARG A 143 -3.16 -3.97 -8.48
C ARG A 143 -4.18 -3.81 -9.60
N GLU A 144 -5.40 -4.34 -9.43
CA GLU A 144 -6.45 -4.22 -10.46
C GLU A 144 -7.02 -2.80 -10.56
N ARG A 145 -6.79 -1.98 -9.55
CA ARG A 145 -7.19 -0.57 -9.53
C ARG A 145 -6.07 0.37 -10.01
N ILE A 146 -4.87 -0.14 -10.25
CA ILE A 146 -3.75 0.65 -10.74
C ILE A 146 -3.99 1.02 -12.21
N SER A 147 -4.05 2.32 -12.46
CA SER A 147 -4.14 2.88 -13.82
C SER A 147 -2.78 3.22 -14.42
N LYS A 148 -1.78 3.48 -13.56
CA LYS A 148 -0.44 3.84 -13.97
C LYS A 148 0.58 3.42 -12.92
N ALA A 149 1.70 2.88 -13.35
CA ALA A 149 2.84 2.55 -12.51
C ALA A 149 4.13 3.03 -13.17
N VAL A 150 4.93 3.81 -12.44
CA VAL A 150 6.17 4.39 -12.96
C VAL A 150 7.30 4.06 -11.98
N PRO A 151 8.30 3.28 -12.42
CA PRO A 151 9.52 3.10 -11.65
C PRO A 151 10.21 4.44 -11.48
N GLN A 152 10.64 4.75 -10.25
CA GLN A 152 11.51 5.88 -10.02
C GLN A 152 12.93 5.43 -10.33
N SER A 153 13.47 5.88 -11.44
CA SER A 153 14.88 5.67 -11.74
C SER A 153 15.70 6.27 -10.61
N ALA A 154 16.63 5.48 -10.05
CA ALA A 154 17.66 6.04 -9.21
C ALA A 154 18.28 7.21 -9.99
N VAL A 155 18.23 8.41 -9.44
CA VAL A 155 18.98 9.54 -9.99
C VAL A 155 20.43 9.05 -10.08
N PRO A 156 21.07 9.04 -11.26
CA PRO A 156 22.48 8.70 -11.32
C PRO A 156 23.18 9.67 -10.36
N VAL A 157 23.84 9.13 -9.36
CA VAL A 157 24.76 9.94 -8.58
C VAL A 157 25.80 10.40 -9.59
N ASP A 158 25.76 11.68 -9.89
CA ASP A 158 26.71 12.31 -10.80
C ASP A 158 28.09 12.13 -10.17
N SER A 159 28.80 11.09 -10.60
CA SER A 159 30.15 10.75 -10.13
C SER A 159 31.19 11.76 -10.59
N ASN A 160 30.75 12.91 -11.08
CA ASN A 160 31.60 13.98 -11.59
C ASN A 160 31.60 15.23 -10.69
N GLN A 161 31.36 15.05 -9.38
CA GLN A 161 31.62 16.11 -8.44
C GLN A 161 33.12 16.13 -8.14
N PRO A 162 33.86 17.17 -8.54
CA PRO A 162 35.28 17.25 -8.21
C PRO A 162 35.43 17.28 -6.68
N PRO A 163 36.48 16.63 -6.15
CA PRO A 163 36.70 16.62 -4.72
C PRO A 163 36.84 18.05 -4.19
N PRO A 164 36.30 18.32 -2.99
CA PRO A 164 36.42 19.66 -2.41
C PRO A 164 37.92 20.01 -2.29
N ALA A 165 38.26 21.20 -2.76
CA ALA A 165 39.62 21.72 -2.69
C ALA A 165 40.08 21.71 -1.23
N GLN A 166 41.16 21.01 -0.97
CA GLN A 166 41.80 21.04 0.34
C GLN A 166 42.34 22.44 0.60
N PRO A 167 42.05 23.04 1.76
CA PRO A 167 42.64 24.32 2.11
C PRO A 167 44.16 24.13 2.25
N ALA A 168 44.89 25.04 1.65
CA ALA A 168 46.34 25.09 1.73
C ALA A 168 46.81 25.40 3.16
#